data_a1caee415e5cdf19f3aa97a5cfe13db7
#
_entry.id   a1caee415e5cdf19f3aa97a5cfe13db7
#
_cell.length_a   1.000
_cell.length_b   1.000
_cell.length_c   1.000
_cell.angle_alpha   90.00
_cell.angle_beta   90.00
_cell.angle_gamma   90.00
#
_symmetry.space_group_name_H-M   'P 1'
#
loop_
_entity.id
_entity.type
_entity.pdbx_description
1 polymer ?
#
loop_
_entity_poly.entity_id
_entity_poly.type
_entity_poly.pdbx_seq_one_letter_code
_entity_poly.pdbx_strand_id
1 'polypeptide(L)'
;MQKTARAGDFKSFLKRFFSIFFQTLFWSSAVLSSVYNISCRISAEGIQILSGDYESPKILSIVAESEKKITVSLSEEVNVIGLTLSRQSAVLSDASAPMSGGESGKDVFPASLYAACGVENLVPISIESEEGGRLIICNLAQPTEIGGRYVLYGEIEDKNGNTLTFSSPVIGFNPRAARVVFSEIQDRSTEKGGVEFIELYVLEPGNLSGLVISSANDGKDYDVCLPPVEVDAGDFVVVHLRNSGDGCISEYGDDLELSTAQGSSSSRDIWIVNTDSRLGSTQDVLLLEDSNRSLLIDAFLYTKNSKTQWMKAPLEEAARRAYESGVWKSGFSIDNAFKVAGDSMQCIFARKNLSALDSAAESGTLPAGGISVVPEDWERKTASSVTPGR
;
A
#
# COMPACT_ATOMS: atom_id res chain seq x y z
N MET A 1 45.48 -11.86 74.37
CA MET A 1 44.10 -11.63 74.79
C MET A 1 43.61 -10.34 74.15
N GLN A 2 42.45 -10.30 73.53
CA GLN A 2 41.71 -9.26 72.81
C GLN A 2 41.69 -9.40 71.29
N LYS A 3 40.73 -10.22 70.79
CA LYS A 3 40.22 -10.10 69.40
C LYS A 3 38.95 -10.93 69.17
N THR A 4 37.99 -11.03 70.07
CA THR A 4 36.75 -11.80 69.83
C THR A 4 35.44 -11.07 70.08
N ALA A 5 35.47 -9.75 70.39
CA ALA A 5 34.28 -9.01 70.73
C ALA A 5 33.60 -8.20 69.56
N ARG A 6 34.18 -8.20 68.34
CA ARG A 6 33.64 -7.40 67.24
C ARG A 6 32.73 -8.13 66.21
N ALA A 7 32.68 -9.45 66.22
CA ALA A 7 31.91 -10.19 65.23
C ALA A 7 30.45 -10.44 65.60
N GLY A 8 30.12 -10.35 66.91
CA GLY A 8 28.74 -10.52 67.40
C GLY A 8 27.85 -9.31 67.15
N ASP A 9 28.42 -8.14 67.27
CA ASP A 9 27.69 -6.86 67.14
C ASP A 9 27.27 -6.56 65.70
N PHE A 10 28.12 -6.94 64.74
CA PHE A 10 27.82 -6.73 63.31
C PHE A 10 26.67 -7.63 62.81
N LYS A 11 26.60 -8.88 63.25
CA LYS A 11 25.49 -9.78 62.94
C LYS A 11 24.17 -9.34 63.54
N SER A 12 24.20 -8.79 64.72
CA SER A 12 23.02 -8.23 65.39
C SER A 12 22.52 -6.96 64.69
N PHE A 13 23.47 -6.12 64.29
CA PHE A 13 23.14 -4.91 63.50
C PHE A 13 22.54 -5.27 62.13
N LEU A 14 23.14 -6.23 61.41
CA LEU A 14 22.64 -6.67 60.11
C LEU A 14 21.23 -7.25 60.21
N LYS A 15 20.95 -8.08 61.24
CA LYS A 15 19.61 -8.65 61.45
C LYS A 15 18.54 -7.55 61.74
N ARG A 16 18.89 -6.54 62.52
CA ARG A 16 17.99 -5.42 62.76
C ARG A 16 17.78 -4.56 61.53
N PHE A 17 18.83 -4.32 60.75
CA PHE A 17 18.75 -3.56 59.52
C PHE A 17 17.86 -4.27 58.49
N PHE A 18 18.07 -5.58 58.28
CA PHE A 18 17.22 -6.35 57.39
C PHE A 18 15.75 -6.44 57.86
N SER A 19 15.52 -6.57 59.16
CA SER A 19 14.16 -6.58 59.71
C SER A 19 13.42 -5.27 59.46
N ILE A 20 14.08 -4.14 59.70
CA ILE A 20 13.51 -2.81 59.46
C ILE A 20 13.30 -2.56 57.97
N PHE A 21 14.27 -2.96 57.14
CA PHE A 21 14.18 -2.83 55.67
C PHE A 21 13.02 -3.65 55.09
N PHE A 22 12.86 -4.91 55.54
CA PHE A 22 11.72 -5.73 55.11
C PHE A 22 10.37 -5.22 55.64
N GLN A 23 10.32 -4.68 56.86
CA GLN A 23 9.10 -4.06 57.38
C GLN A 23 8.72 -2.79 56.61
N THR A 24 9.68 -1.94 56.27
CA THR A 24 9.39 -0.73 55.49
C THR A 24 9.01 -1.06 54.07
N LEU A 25 9.63 -2.08 53.43
CA LEU A 25 9.25 -2.57 52.11
C LEU A 25 7.82 -3.16 52.11
N PHE A 26 7.47 -3.93 53.12
CA PHE A 26 6.14 -4.52 53.28
C PHE A 26 5.06 -3.45 53.46
N TRP A 27 5.31 -2.46 54.31
CA TRP A 27 4.37 -1.36 54.52
C TRP A 27 4.26 -0.46 53.29
N SER A 28 5.35 -0.20 52.57
CA SER A 28 5.27 0.58 51.33
C SER A 28 4.53 -0.17 50.19
N SER A 29 4.67 -1.48 50.11
CA SER A 29 3.91 -2.30 49.12
C SER A 29 2.43 -2.38 49.51
N ALA A 30 2.10 -2.46 50.79
CA ALA A 30 0.71 -2.45 51.26
C ALA A 30 0.02 -1.08 51.04
N VAL A 31 0.75 0.01 51.20
CA VAL A 31 0.25 1.35 50.87
C VAL A 31 0.11 1.55 49.37
N LEU A 32 1.05 1.04 48.53
CA LEU A 32 0.95 1.10 47.09
C LEU A 32 -0.25 0.28 46.58
N SER A 33 -0.44 -0.93 47.14
CA SER A 33 -1.60 -1.77 46.73
C SER A 33 -2.95 -1.17 47.16
N SER A 34 -3.00 -0.41 48.24
CA SER A 34 -4.22 0.29 48.65
C SER A 34 -4.51 1.55 47.80
N VAL A 35 -3.47 2.18 47.22
CA VAL A 35 -3.65 3.33 46.32
C VAL A 35 -4.14 2.87 44.95
N TYR A 36 -3.72 1.67 44.47
CA TYR A 36 -4.24 1.11 43.24
C TYR A 36 -5.70 0.64 43.32
N ASN A 37 -6.21 0.37 44.51
CA ASN A 37 -7.62 0.00 44.74
C ASN A 37 -8.58 1.18 44.91
N ILE A 38 -8.08 2.44 44.94
CA ILE A 38 -8.93 3.63 45.10
C ILE A 38 -9.41 4.16 43.73
N SER A 39 -8.91 3.59 42.60
CA SER A 39 -9.33 4.00 41.25
C SER A 39 -10.69 3.43 40.82
N CYS A 40 -11.28 2.47 41.56
CA CYS A 40 -12.66 2.05 41.37
C CYS A 40 -13.49 2.51 42.56
N ARG A 41 -14.03 3.70 42.54
CA ARG A 41 -15.24 4.00 43.33
C ARG A 41 -16.37 3.19 42.71
N ILE A 42 -16.62 2.01 43.27
CA ILE A 42 -17.91 1.34 43.11
C ILE A 42 -18.90 2.25 43.85
N SER A 43 -19.63 3.07 43.11
CA SER A 43 -20.80 3.74 43.68
C SER A 43 -21.78 2.65 44.09
N ALA A 44 -22.57 2.87 45.13
CA ALA A 44 -23.59 1.93 45.59
C ALA A 44 -24.68 1.65 44.54
N GLU A 45 -24.59 2.29 43.37
CA GLU A 45 -25.50 2.14 42.22
C GLU A 45 -25.05 1.07 41.22
N GLY A 46 -23.97 0.31 41.52
CA GLY A 46 -23.44 -0.70 40.65
C GLY A 46 -22.59 -0.16 39.51
N ILE A 47 -21.77 -1.02 38.90
CA ILE A 47 -21.08 -0.74 37.66
C ILE A 47 -22.18 -0.68 36.60
N GLN A 48 -22.60 0.51 36.20
CA GLN A 48 -23.23 0.65 34.88
C GLN A 48 -22.16 0.28 33.87
N ILE A 49 -22.22 -0.91 33.35
CA ILE A 49 -21.61 -1.23 32.06
C ILE A 49 -22.39 -0.35 31.10
N LEU A 50 -21.76 0.72 30.68
CA LEU A 50 -22.28 1.54 29.60
C LEU A 50 -22.35 0.62 28.40
N SER A 51 -23.50 0.01 28.21
CA SER A 51 -23.80 -0.80 27.01
C SER A 51 -24.08 0.16 25.86
N GLY A 52 -23.05 0.91 25.48
CA GLY A 52 -23.11 1.82 24.34
C GLY A 52 -22.03 1.43 23.33
N ASP A 53 -22.32 1.70 22.10
CA ASP A 53 -21.31 1.70 21.06
C ASP A 53 -20.49 2.98 21.21
N TYR A 54 -19.18 2.84 21.45
CA TYR A 54 -18.21 3.92 21.61
C TYR A 54 -17.15 3.89 20.50
N GLU A 55 -17.31 3.02 19.51
CA GLU A 55 -16.42 2.98 18.36
C GLU A 55 -16.88 4.01 17.33
N SER A 56 -15.94 4.78 16.81
CA SER A 56 -16.21 5.66 15.68
C SER A 56 -16.43 4.83 14.41
N PRO A 57 -17.27 5.30 13.47
CA PRO A 57 -17.45 4.66 12.19
C PRO A 57 -16.11 4.55 11.46
N LYS A 58 -15.97 3.52 10.61
CA LYS A 58 -14.75 3.26 9.82
C LYS A 58 -15.06 3.41 8.33
N ILE A 59 -14.13 4.00 7.61
CA ILE A 59 -14.18 4.02 6.15
C ILE A 59 -13.70 2.65 5.65
N LEU A 60 -14.54 1.98 4.87
CA LEU A 60 -14.21 0.72 4.24
C LEU A 60 -13.56 0.94 2.87
N SER A 61 -14.07 1.91 2.10
CA SER A 61 -13.50 2.28 0.81
C SER A 61 -13.91 3.70 0.40
N ILE A 62 -13.05 4.33 -0.41
CA ILE A 62 -13.36 5.56 -1.14
C ILE A 62 -12.99 5.30 -2.59
N VAL A 63 -13.97 5.39 -3.49
CA VAL A 63 -13.83 4.98 -4.88
C VAL A 63 -14.35 6.07 -5.81
N ALA A 64 -13.53 6.49 -6.79
CA ALA A 64 -14.01 7.28 -7.92
C ALA A 64 -14.65 6.31 -8.93
N GLU A 65 -15.99 6.25 -8.96
CA GLU A 65 -16.74 5.34 -9.85
C GLU A 65 -16.88 5.88 -11.27
N SER A 66 -16.82 7.18 -11.39
CA SER A 66 -16.84 7.87 -12.69
C SER A 66 -16.16 9.23 -12.57
N GLU A 67 -16.01 9.92 -13.68
CA GLU A 67 -15.46 11.28 -13.72
C GLU A 67 -16.20 12.26 -12.79
N LYS A 68 -17.46 11.98 -12.47
CA LYS A 68 -18.31 12.85 -11.65
C LYS A 68 -18.87 12.20 -10.40
N LYS A 69 -18.43 11.01 -10.04
CA LYS A 69 -19.00 10.28 -8.90
C LYS A 69 -17.90 9.66 -8.05
N ILE A 70 -17.90 10.02 -6.77
CA ILE A 70 -17.05 9.39 -5.74
C ILE A 70 -18.00 8.76 -4.71
N THR A 71 -17.73 7.52 -4.32
CA THR A 71 -18.47 6.82 -3.28
C THR A 71 -17.60 6.57 -2.06
N VAL A 72 -18.20 6.68 -0.87
CA VAL A 72 -17.57 6.35 0.41
C VAL A 72 -18.41 5.29 1.08
N SER A 73 -17.83 4.10 1.26
CA SER A 73 -18.47 3.00 1.98
C SER A 73 -18.01 2.97 3.42
N LEU A 74 -18.92 2.74 4.35
CA LEU A 74 -18.72 2.84 5.79
C LEU A 74 -19.10 1.54 6.51
N SER A 75 -18.50 1.31 7.68
CA SER A 75 -18.78 0.15 8.53
C SER A 75 -20.21 0.14 9.09
N GLU A 76 -20.83 1.32 9.21
CA GLU A 76 -22.11 1.51 9.86
C GLU A 76 -22.85 2.75 9.31
N GLU A 77 -24.09 2.93 9.77
CA GLU A 77 -24.95 4.05 9.39
C GLU A 77 -24.45 5.35 10.02
N VAL A 78 -24.28 6.40 9.19
CA VAL A 78 -23.81 7.71 9.65
C VAL A 78 -24.66 8.86 9.10
N ASN A 79 -24.54 10.00 9.80
CA ASN A 79 -24.93 11.31 9.29
C ASN A 79 -23.69 12.06 8.83
N VAL A 80 -23.74 12.70 7.68
CA VAL A 80 -22.67 13.56 7.18
C VAL A 80 -22.79 14.93 7.84
N ILE A 81 -21.80 15.32 8.63
CA ILE A 81 -21.69 16.67 9.21
C ILE A 81 -21.13 17.64 8.17
N GLY A 82 -20.08 17.22 7.47
CA GLY A 82 -19.48 18.00 6.41
C GLY A 82 -18.64 17.13 5.50
N LEU A 83 -18.61 17.48 4.21
CA LEU A 83 -17.78 16.79 3.21
C LEU A 83 -17.33 17.81 2.16
N THR A 84 -16.04 17.82 1.86
CA THR A 84 -15.46 18.72 0.86
C THR A 84 -14.43 17.99 0.03
N LEU A 85 -14.38 18.28 -1.27
CA LEU A 85 -13.37 17.79 -2.18
C LEU A 85 -12.47 18.96 -2.60
N SER A 86 -11.18 18.80 -2.43
CA SER A 86 -10.19 19.79 -2.85
C SER A 86 -9.26 19.20 -3.87
N ARG A 87 -8.98 19.94 -4.96
CA ARG A 87 -7.95 19.59 -5.92
C ARG A 87 -6.59 20.01 -5.37
N GLN A 88 -5.63 19.12 -5.39
CA GLN A 88 -4.24 19.46 -5.10
C GLN A 88 -3.62 20.13 -6.34
N SER A 89 -3.01 21.30 -6.15
CA SER A 89 -2.18 21.89 -7.20
C SER A 89 -1.03 20.94 -7.51
N ALA A 90 -0.88 20.58 -8.78
CA ALA A 90 0.24 19.78 -9.23
C ALA A 90 1.55 20.56 -8.98
N VAL A 91 2.22 20.27 -7.87
CA VAL A 91 3.65 20.49 -7.81
C VAL A 91 4.21 19.35 -8.66
N LEU A 92 4.78 19.68 -9.83
CA LEU A 92 5.36 18.74 -10.80
C LEU A 92 6.61 17.99 -10.25
N SER A 93 6.85 18.02 -8.96
CA SER A 93 7.88 17.24 -8.28
C SER A 93 7.19 16.13 -7.49
N ASP A 94 7.41 14.91 -7.90
CA ASP A 94 7.11 13.64 -7.26
C ASP A 94 5.73 13.00 -7.52
N ALA A 95 5.58 12.45 -8.74
CA ALA A 95 4.54 11.47 -9.04
C ALA A 95 4.68 10.16 -8.26
N SER A 96 5.70 10.03 -7.41
CA SER A 96 6.09 8.81 -6.71
C SER A 96 5.96 8.87 -5.19
N ALA A 97 5.25 9.86 -4.63
CA ALA A 97 4.94 9.80 -3.21
C ALA A 97 4.02 8.59 -2.94
N PRO A 98 4.42 7.66 -2.06
CA PRO A 98 3.60 6.51 -1.74
C PRO A 98 2.25 6.98 -1.21
N MET A 99 1.17 6.43 -1.75
CA MET A 99 -0.16 6.55 -1.18
C MET A 99 -0.20 5.66 0.07
N SER A 100 0.33 6.15 1.19
CA SER A 100 0.19 5.45 2.45
C SER A 100 -1.29 5.46 2.83
N GLY A 101 -1.93 4.31 2.71
CA GLY A 101 -3.19 4.04 3.37
C GLY A 101 -2.96 4.16 4.87
N GLY A 102 -3.53 5.19 5.49
CA GLY A 102 -3.32 5.49 6.90
C GLY A 102 -3.80 4.35 7.77
N GLU A 103 -2.89 3.81 8.60
CA GLU A 103 -3.28 3.03 9.75
C GLU A 103 -4.18 3.88 10.65
N SER A 104 -5.34 3.31 10.96
CA SER A 104 -6.27 3.78 11.96
C SER A 104 -5.56 4.00 13.30
N GLY A 105 -5.46 5.25 13.72
CA GLY A 105 -5.25 5.56 15.11
C GLY A 105 -4.00 6.36 15.45
N LYS A 106 -4.21 7.66 15.67
CA LYS A 106 -3.36 8.63 16.37
C LYS A 106 -2.58 9.63 15.52
N ASP A 107 -3.23 10.28 14.58
CA ASP A 107 -2.75 11.62 14.21
C ASP A 107 -3.92 12.60 14.24
N VAL A 108 -3.92 13.40 15.29
CA VAL A 108 -4.74 14.61 15.40
C VAL A 108 -4.20 15.56 14.33
N PHE A 109 -4.87 15.61 13.18
CA PHE A 109 -4.51 16.57 12.14
C PHE A 109 -4.72 17.97 12.65
N PRO A 110 -3.68 18.83 12.64
CA PRO A 110 -3.83 20.19 13.09
C PRO A 110 -4.77 20.97 12.16
N ALA A 111 -5.59 21.83 12.73
CA ALA A 111 -6.46 22.77 12.02
C ALA A 111 -5.74 23.60 10.92
N SER A 112 -4.40 23.60 10.91
CA SER A 112 -3.56 24.19 9.89
C SER A 112 -3.64 23.49 8.50
N LEU A 113 -4.10 22.24 8.41
CA LEU A 113 -4.31 21.59 7.12
C LEU A 113 -5.55 22.13 6.39
N TYR A 114 -6.57 22.59 7.12
CA TYR A 114 -7.69 23.33 6.52
C TYR A 114 -7.24 24.66 5.89
N ALA A 115 -6.20 25.27 6.43
CA ALA A 115 -5.63 26.52 5.90
C ALA A 115 -4.72 26.29 4.68
N ALA A 116 -4.21 25.07 4.47
CA ALA A 116 -3.37 24.74 3.29
C ALA A 116 -4.21 24.42 2.05
N CYS A 117 -5.49 24.07 2.21
CA CYS A 117 -6.44 23.98 1.11
C CYS A 117 -6.98 25.37 0.83
N GLY A 118 -6.30 26.13 -0.03
CA GLY A 118 -6.81 27.41 -0.48
C GLY A 118 -8.24 27.22 -1.04
N VAL A 119 -9.15 28.11 -0.65
CA VAL A 119 -10.58 28.13 -1.08
C VAL A 119 -10.72 28.05 -2.61
N GLU A 120 -9.66 28.41 -3.33
CA GLU A 120 -9.59 28.44 -4.81
C GLU A 120 -9.58 27.04 -5.45
N ASN A 121 -9.33 25.96 -4.69
CA ASN A 121 -9.21 24.59 -5.21
C ASN A 121 -10.38 23.66 -4.83
N LEU A 122 -11.45 24.22 -4.26
CA LEU A 122 -12.62 23.41 -3.90
C LEU A 122 -13.40 22.99 -5.14
N VAL A 123 -13.69 21.70 -5.23
CA VAL A 123 -14.59 21.14 -6.24
C VAL A 123 -15.98 21.09 -5.65
N PRO A 124 -17.00 21.76 -6.26
CA PRO A 124 -18.36 21.70 -5.77
C PRO A 124 -18.91 20.27 -5.87
N ILE A 125 -19.46 19.78 -4.76
CA ILE A 125 -20.07 18.45 -4.67
C ILE A 125 -21.49 18.56 -4.11
N SER A 126 -22.37 17.66 -4.53
CA SER A 126 -23.64 17.36 -3.85
C SER A 126 -23.54 15.96 -3.23
N ILE A 127 -24.16 15.79 -2.07
CA ILE A 127 -24.04 14.59 -1.26
C ILE A 127 -25.40 13.89 -1.23
N GLU A 128 -25.40 12.61 -1.53
CA GLU A 128 -26.52 11.71 -1.35
C GLU A 128 -26.10 10.59 -0.40
N SER A 129 -27.05 10.06 0.36
CA SER A 129 -26.81 8.98 1.32
C SER A 129 -27.76 7.83 1.00
N GLU A 130 -27.18 6.66 0.83
CA GLU A 130 -27.89 5.39 0.56
C GLU A 130 -27.62 4.37 1.67
N GLU A 131 -28.33 3.26 1.65
CA GLU A 131 -28.18 2.14 2.60
C GLU A 131 -28.26 2.57 4.07
N GLY A 132 -29.13 3.54 4.39
CA GLY A 132 -29.29 4.08 5.74
C GLY A 132 -28.10 4.93 6.22
N GLY A 133 -27.23 5.37 5.32
CA GLY A 133 -26.02 6.14 5.64
C GLY A 133 -24.73 5.36 5.59
N ARG A 134 -24.74 4.09 5.16
CA ARG A 134 -23.52 3.29 4.99
C ARG A 134 -22.81 3.58 3.66
N LEU A 135 -23.51 4.13 2.71
CA LEU A 135 -22.96 4.54 1.43
C LEU A 135 -23.24 6.04 1.24
N ILE A 136 -22.15 6.81 1.13
CA ILE A 136 -22.22 8.24 0.79
C ILE A 136 -21.80 8.40 -0.65
N ILE A 137 -22.61 9.11 -1.44
CA ILE A 137 -22.37 9.41 -2.84
C ILE A 137 -22.06 10.90 -2.95
N CYS A 138 -20.87 11.22 -3.47
CA CYS A 138 -20.46 12.57 -3.81
C CYS A 138 -20.60 12.76 -5.32
N ASN A 139 -21.59 13.53 -5.75
CA ASN A 139 -21.77 13.92 -7.14
C ASN A 139 -21.04 15.23 -7.40
N LEU A 140 -20.13 15.24 -8.35
CA LEU A 140 -19.28 16.39 -8.67
C LEU A 140 -19.93 17.25 -9.75
N ALA A 141 -19.91 18.57 -9.56
CA ALA A 141 -20.41 19.52 -10.56
C ALA A 141 -19.58 19.51 -11.85
N GLN A 142 -18.29 19.18 -11.74
CA GLN A 142 -17.36 19.10 -12.87
C GLN A 142 -16.64 17.75 -12.83
N PRO A 143 -16.25 17.18 -14.00
CA PRO A 143 -15.51 15.94 -14.04
C PRO A 143 -14.12 16.11 -13.40
N THR A 144 -13.63 15.04 -12.77
CA THR A 144 -12.23 14.93 -12.38
C THR A 144 -11.36 14.81 -13.64
N GLU A 145 -10.14 15.32 -13.55
CA GLU A 145 -9.13 15.11 -14.60
C GLU A 145 -8.47 13.75 -14.42
N ILE A 146 -8.16 13.07 -15.51
CA ILE A 146 -7.37 11.83 -15.48
C ILE A 146 -6.05 12.10 -14.77
N GLY A 147 -5.75 11.33 -13.72
CA GLY A 147 -4.55 11.51 -12.89
C GLY A 147 -4.55 12.75 -12.00
N GLY A 148 -5.61 13.54 -12.03
CA GLY A 148 -5.80 14.66 -11.11
C GLY A 148 -5.79 14.17 -9.66
N ARG A 149 -5.03 14.85 -8.80
CA ARG A 149 -4.96 14.52 -7.37
C ARG A 149 -5.97 15.37 -6.61
N TYR A 150 -6.79 14.71 -5.84
CA TYR A 150 -7.81 15.32 -5.01
C TYR A 150 -7.66 14.83 -3.57
N VAL A 151 -8.21 15.58 -2.63
CA VAL A 151 -8.35 15.15 -1.23
C VAL A 151 -9.80 15.32 -0.84
N LEU A 152 -10.40 14.26 -0.38
CA LEU A 152 -11.72 14.24 0.22
C LEU A 152 -11.57 14.41 1.73
N TYR A 153 -12.08 15.53 2.26
CA TYR A 153 -12.16 15.79 3.69
C TYR A 153 -13.59 15.55 4.15
N GLY A 154 -13.75 14.89 5.29
CA GLY A 154 -15.05 14.62 5.82
C GLY A 154 -15.12 14.61 7.33
N GLU A 155 -16.29 14.92 7.85
CA GLU A 155 -16.70 14.72 9.22
C GLU A 155 -18.07 14.04 9.21
N ILE A 156 -18.15 12.88 9.83
CA ILE A 156 -19.33 12.03 9.90
C ILE A 156 -19.58 11.63 11.35
N GLU A 157 -20.84 11.34 11.69
CA GLU A 157 -21.27 10.95 13.02
C GLU A 157 -22.21 9.74 12.94
N ASP A 158 -22.03 8.75 13.80
CA ASP A 158 -22.96 7.64 13.95
C ASP A 158 -24.20 8.06 14.77
N LYS A 159 -25.15 7.14 14.92
CA LYS A 159 -26.38 7.35 15.71
C LYS A 159 -26.14 7.53 17.22
N ASN A 160 -24.96 7.18 17.71
CA ASN A 160 -24.57 7.26 19.13
C ASN A 160 -23.77 8.53 19.45
N GLY A 161 -23.47 9.34 18.44
CA GLY A 161 -22.70 10.56 18.55
C GLY A 161 -21.18 10.35 18.46
N ASN A 162 -20.71 9.16 18.03
CA ASN A 162 -19.30 8.95 17.77
C ASN A 162 -18.95 9.55 16.40
N THR A 163 -17.93 10.40 16.38
CA THR A 163 -17.52 11.13 15.19
C THR A 163 -16.27 10.55 14.57
N LEU A 164 -16.15 10.66 13.24
CA LEU A 164 -14.92 10.43 12.49
C LEU A 164 -14.65 11.64 11.61
N THR A 165 -13.48 12.26 11.81
CA THR A 165 -12.93 13.24 10.87
C THR A 165 -11.84 12.57 10.06
N PHE A 166 -11.88 12.72 8.75
CA PHE A 166 -10.93 12.07 7.86
C PHE A 166 -10.45 12.97 6.73
N SER A 167 -9.31 12.62 6.19
CA SER A 167 -8.71 13.19 4.99
C SER A 167 -8.20 12.02 4.14
N SER A 168 -8.72 11.87 2.94
CA SER A 168 -8.35 10.75 2.06
C SER A 168 -7.96 11.24 0.68
N PRO A 169 -6.82 10.80 0.13
CA PRO A 169 -6.45 11.07 -1.25
C PRO A 169 -7.42 10.35 -2.20
N VAL A 170 -7.75 11.01 -3.30
CA VAL A 170 -8.55 10.47 -4.40
C VAL A 170 -7.85 10.81 -5.70
N ILE A 171 -7.67 9.82 -6.56
CA ILE A 171 -7.19 10.02 -7.93
C ILE A 171 -8.39 10.18 -8.85
N GLY A 172 -8.31 11.15 -9.77
CA GLY A 172 -9.34 11.37 -10.76
C GLY A 172 -9.59 10.12 -11.60
N PHE A 173 -10.86 9.84 -11.86
CA PHE A 173 -11.29 8.66 -12.58
C PHE A 173 -10.66 8.60 -13.99
N ASN A 174 -10.19 7.43 -14.38
CA ASN A 174 -9.64 7.16 -15.69
C ASN A 174 -10.64 6.32 -16.52
N PRO A 175 -11.41 6.94 -17.42
CA PRO A 175 -12.40 6.23 -18.24
C PRO A 175 -11.75 5.42 -19.39
N ARG A 176 -10.44 5.57 -19.61
CA ARG A 176 -9.67 4.97 -20.71
C ARG A 176 -8.39 4.32 -20.20
N ALA A 177 -8.52 3.51 -19.15
CA ALA A 177 -7.37 2.80 -18.63
C ALA A 177 -6.77 1.89 -19.70
N ALA A 178 -5.45 2.01 -19.91
CA ALA A 178 -4.72 1.11 -20.79
C ALA A 178 -4.77 -0.32 -20.25
N ARG A 179 -4.81 -1.30 -21.12
CA ARG A 179 -4.72 -2.69 -20.74
C ARG A 179 -3.30 -3.18 -20.86
N VAL A 180 -2.68 -3.44 -19.74
CA VAL A 180 -1.26 -3.76 -19.66
C VAL A 180 -1.02 -5.04 -18.87
N VAL A 181 0.12 -5.70 -19.12
CA VAL A 181 0.58 -6.87 -18.38
C VAL A 181 2.06 -6.76 -18.07
N PHE A 182 2.53 -7.46 -17.06
CA PHE A 182 3.96 -7.60 -16.81
C PHE A 182 4.64 -8.32 -17.96
N SER A 183 5.73 -7.77 -18.48
CA SER A 183 6.53 -8.35 -19.56
C SER A 183 7.92 -8.80 -19.11
N GLU A 184 8.65 -7.94 -18.41
CA GLU A 184 9.97 -8.26 -17.87
C GLU A 184 10.11 -7.68 -16.45
N ILE A 185 10.80 -8.41 -15.57
CA ILE A 185 11.00 -8.01 -14.19
C ILE A 185 12.46 -8.27 -13.80
N GLN A 186 13.14 -7.26 -13.27
CA GLN A 186 14.48 -7.37 -12.69
C GLN A 186 14.42 -7.14 -11.18
N ASP A 187 14.73 -8.17 -10.37
CA ASP A 187 14.58 -8.16 -8.92
C ASP A 187 15.71 -7.44 -8.15
N ARG A 188 16.74 -6.97 -8.83
CA ARG A 188 17.87 -6.32 -8.18
C ARG A 188 18.60 -5.30 -9.04
N SER A 189 19.12 -4.28 -8.34
CA SER A 189 20.14 -3.39 -8.89
C SER A 189 21.49 -4.09 -8.99
N THR A 190 22.23 -3.80 -10.04
CA THR A 190 23.60 -4.28 -10.24
C THR A 190 24.61 -3.16 -10.06
N GLU A 191 25.86 -3.50 -9.67
CA GLU A 191 26.97 -2.51 -9.58
C GLU A 191 27.28 -1.83 -10.92
N LYS A 192 26.86 -2.43 -12.04
CA LYS A 192 27.10 -1.92 -13.39
C LYS A 192 25.89 -1.15 -13.98
N GLY A 193 25.03 -0.63 -13.11
CA GLY A 193 24.02 0.33 -13.54
C GLY A 193 22.65 -0.24 -13.82
N GLY A 194 22.37 -1.52 -13.60
CA GLY A 194 21.00 -2.02 -13.66
C GLY A 194 20.26 -1.75 -12.36
N VAL A 195 19.23 -0.92 -12.35
CA VAL A 195 18.30 -0.82 -11.20
C VAL A 195 17.17 -1.83 -11.33
N GLU A 196 16.52 -2.14 -10.21
CA GLU A 196 15.28 -2.90 -10.23
C GLU A 196 14.26 -2.23 -11.12
N PHE A 197 13.58 -3.03 -11.93
CA PHE A 197 12.49 -2.53 -12.74
C PHE A 197 11.39 -3.57 -12.93
N ILE A 198 10.21 -3.08 -13.25
CA ILE A 198 9.08 -3.84 -13.76
C ILE A 198 8.72 -3.24 -15.10
N GLU A 199 8.75 -4.05 -16.15
CA GLU A 199 8.32 -3.66 -17.47
C GLU A 199 6.88 -4.12 -17.69
N LEU A 200 6.09 -3.24 -18.28
CA LEU A 200 4.73 -3.47 -18.70
C LEU A 200 4.68 -3.50 -20.24
N TYR A 201 3.90 -4.40 -20.76
CA TYR A 201 3.54 -4.46 -22.18
C TYR A 201 2.09 -4.04 -22.36
N VAL A 202 1.83 -3.17 -23.32
CA VAL A 202 0.51 -2.60 -23.59
C VAL A 202 -0.24 -3.46 -24.60
N LEU A 203 -1.32 -4.12 -24.15
CA LEU A 203 -2.20 -4.93 -25.00
C LEU A 203 -3.28 -4.09 -25.70
N GLU A 204 -3.85 -3.11 -25.00
CA GLU A 204 -4.85 -2.20 -25.55
C GLU A 204 -4.51 -0.76 -25.16
N PRO A 205 -4.63 0.20 -26.11
CA PRO A 205 -4.21 1.58 -25.87
C PRO A 205 -5.06 2.28 -24.82
N GLY A 206 -4.49 3.28 -24.15
CA GLY A 206 -5.19 4.07 -23.17
C GLY A 206 -4.25 4.87 -22.28
N ASN A 207 -4.72 5.21 -21.10
CA ASN A 207 -3.96 5.99 -20.13
C ASN A 207 -3.56 5.11 -18.93
N LEU A 208 -2.32 5.24 -18.46
CA LEU A 208 -1.79 4.44 -17.33
C LEU A 208 -2.28 4.93 -15.95
N SER A 209 -2.87 6.12 -15.89
CA SER A 209 -3.26 6.74 -14.61
C SER A 209 -4.07 5.81 -13.73
N GLY A 210 -3.62 5.71 -12.50
CA GLY A 210 -4.32 4.98 -11.45
C GLY A 210 -4.08 3.48 -11.46
N LEU A 211 -3.41 2.91 -12.47
CA LEU A 211 -2.95 1.53 -12.37
C LEU A 211 -1.93 1.41 -11.24
N VAL A 212 -2.02 0.36 -10.45
CA VAL A 212 -1.20 0.16 -9.26
C VAL A 212 -0.38 -1.12 -9.38
N ILE A 213 0.93 -0.98 -9.18
CA ILE A 213 1.84 -2.11 -9.03
C ILE A 213 2.19 -2.25 -7.56
N SER A 214 1.95 -3.41 -6.96
CA SER A 214 2.32 -3.71 -5.58
C SER A 214 3.24 -4.92 -5.47
N SER A 215 4.14 -4.88 -4.49
CA SER A 215 4.99 -6.00 -4.06
C SER A 215 4.62 -6.37 -2.63
N ALA A 216 4.29 -7.62 -2.39
CA ALA A 216 3.91 -8.12 -1.08
C ALA A 216 5.11 -8.46 -0.17
N ASN A 217 6.34 -8.30 -0.66
CA ASN A 217 7.55 -8.69 0.09
C ASN A 217 7.76 -7.88 1.36
N ASP A 218 7.49 -6.60 1.36
CA ASP A 218 8.02 -5.72 2.40
C ASP A 218 7.02 -5.36 3.49
N GLY A 219 5.73 -5.67 3.33
CA GLY A 219 4.70 -5.25 4.30
C GLY A 219 4.66 -3.72 4.50
N LYS A 220 5.37 -2.97 3.65
CA LYS A 220 5.33 -1.52 3.54
C LYS A 220 4.50 -1.19 2.31
N ASP A 221 3.72 -0.13 2.42
CA ASP A 221 2.89 0.40 1.33
C ASP A 221 3.76 1.05 0.24
N TYR A 222 4.59 0.25 -0.43
CA TYR A 222 5.39 0.71 -1.57
C TYR A 222 4.66 0.49 -2.89
N ASP A 223 3.38 0.78 -2.89
CA ASP A 223 2.62 0.71 -4.12
C ASP A 223 3.05 1.79 -5.09
N VAL A 224 3.21 1.41 -6.34
CA VAL A 224 3.50 2.32 -7.43
C VAL A 224 2.20 2.62 -8.14
N CYS A 225 1.64 3.80 -7.91
CA CYS A 225 0.54 4.31 -8.69
C CYS A 225 1.10 4.95 -9.97
N LEU A 226 0.71 4.42 -11.13
CA LEU A 226 1.22 4.90 -12.40
C LEU A 226 0.69 6.31 -12.74
N PRO A 227 1.52 7.15 -13.36
CA PRO A 227 1.17 8.52 -13.73
C PRO A 227 0.19 8.57 -14.93
N PRO A 228 -0.43 9.73 -15.18
CA PRO A 228 -1.32 9.93 -16.32
C PRO A 228 -0.55 10.04 -17.64
N VAL A 229 -0.21 8.90 -18.21
CA VAL A 229 0.54 8.79 -19.47
C VAL A 229 -0.29 8.00 -20.47
N GLU A 230 -0.44 8.54 -21.68
CA GLU A 230 -1.05 7.83 -22.82
C GLU A 230 -0.05 6.86 -23.42
N VAL A 231 -0.55 5.68 -23.77
CA VAL A 231 0.25 4.61 -24.39
C VAL A 231 -0.56 3.92 -25.48
N ASP A 232 0.15 3.44 -26.51
CA ASP A 232 -0.43 2.70 -27.62
C ASP A 232 -0.22 1.18 -27.46
N ALA A 233 -1.04 0.39 -28.15
CA ALA A 233 -0.86 -1.06 -28.19
C ALA A 233 0.51 -1.43 -28.77
N GLY A 234 1.21 -2.34 -28.13
CA GLY A 234 2.57 -2.73 -28.48
C GLY A 234 3.68 -1.92 -27.78
N ASP A 235 3.33 -0.86 -27.06
CA ASP A 235 4.31 -0.09 -26.28
C ASP A 235 4.85 -0.90 -25.10
N PHE A 236 6.09 -0.59 -24.74
CA PHE A 236 6.71 -1.02 -23.50
C PHE A 236 6.87 0.16 -22.54
N VAL A 237 6.56 -0.07 -21.26
CA VAL A 237 6.72 0.92 -20.18
C VAL A 237 7.59 0.31 -19.09
N VAL A 238 8.76 0.88 -18.89
CA VAL A 238 9.73 0.43 -17.89
C VAL A 238 9.58 1.27 -16.63
N VAL A 239 9.10 0.68 -15.57
CA VAL A 239 8.96 1.30 -14.27
C VAL A 239 10.20 0.99 -13.42
N HIS A 240 11.13 1.92 -13.35
CA HIS A 240 12.34 1.81 -12.54
C HIS A 240 12.00 2.10 -11.08
N LEU A 241 12.19 1.10 -10.22
CA LEU A 241 11.79 1.16 -8.83
C LEU A 241 12.77 1.92 -7.92
N ARG A 242 13.88 2.35 -8.48
CA ARG A 242 14.89 3.17 -7.79
C ARG A 242 15.40 4.27 -8.68
N ASN A 243 15.62 5.44 -8.09
CA ASN A 243 16.35 6.52 -8.75
C ASN A 243 17.85 6.30 -8.55
N SER A 244 18.61 6.22 -9.61
CA SER A 244 20.06 5.98 -9.60
C SER A 244 20.91 7.27 -9.76
N GLY A 245 20.27 8.43 -9.77
CA GLY A 245 20.94 9.74 -9.88
C GLY A 245 20.65 10.49 -11.17
N ASP A 246 21.66 11.14 -11.73
CA ASP A 246 21.51 11.96 -12.93
C ASP A 246 21.04 11.14 -14.14
N GLY A 247 20.17 11.73 -14.93
CA GLY A 247 19.62 11.11 -16.14
C GLY A 247 18.39 10.22 -15.90
N CYS A 248 17.95 10.04 -14.64
CA CYS A 248 16.71 9.34 -14.29
C CYS A 248 15.52 10.29 -14.49
N ILE A 249 15.07 10.44 -15.72
CA ILE A 249 13.97 11.35 -16.09
C ILE A 249 12.77 10.52 -16.53
N SER A 250 11.60 10.75 -15.90
CA SER A 250 10.37 10.11 -16.33
C SER A 250 9.82 10.75 -17.60
N GLU A 251 9.39 9.93 -18.54
CA GLU A 251 8.93 10.31 -19.87
C GLU A 251 7.40 10.36 -19.90
N TYR A 252 6.85 11.53 -19.59
CA TYR A 252 5.39 11.73 -19.55
C TYR A 252 4.79 12.16 -20.90
N GLY A 253 5.62 12.63 -21.84
CA GLY A 253 5.25 13.09 -23.19
C GLY A 253 5.68 12.10 -24.28
N ASP A 254 5.75 12.59 -25.52
CA ASP A 254 6.08 11.77 -26.69
C ASP A 254 7.60 11.58 -26.88
N ASP A 255 8.41 12.28 -26.13
CA ASP A 255 9.87 12.17 -26.18
C ASP A 255 10.34 11.01 -25.28
N LEU A 256 10.81 9.94 -25.89
CA LEU A 256 11.33 8.72 -25.25
C LEU A 256 12.86 8.69 -25.18
N GLU A 257 13.53 9.85 -25.35
CA GLU A 257 14.98 10.00 -25.24
C GLU A 257 15.39 10.87 -24.05
N LEU A 258 14.45 11.23 -23.17
CA LEU A 258 14.71 12.06 -22.00
C LEU A 258 15.51 11.31 -20.93
N SER A 259 15.20 10.03 -20.75
CA SER A 259 15.90 9.17 -19.81
C SER A 259 17.23 8.70 -20.38
N THR A 260 18.32 9.08 -19.73
CA THR A 260 19.69 8.71 -20.18
C THR A 260 20.38 7.75 -19.23
N ALA A 261 19.78 7.42 -18.09
CA ALA A 261 20.41 6.58 -17.08
C ALA A 261 20.41 5.10 -17.46
N GLN A 262 19.29 4.54 -17.92
CA GLN A 262 19.13 3.13 -18.29
C GLN A 262 17.99 2.91 -19.29
N GLY A 263 17.57 3.96 -19.92
CA GLY A 263 16.45 3.93 -20.84
C GLY A 263 16.77 3.28 -22.17
N SER A 264 15.73 2.98 -22.90
CA SER A 264 15.76 2.59 -24.29
C SER A 264 14.82 3.50 -25.07
N SER A 265 15.27 4.07 -26.17
CA SER A 265 14.41 4.89 -27.04
C SER A 265 13.22 4.11 -27.66
N SER A 266 13.13 2.81 -27.42
CA SER A 266 12.00 1.96 -27.82
C SER A 266 11.02 1.65 -26.67
N SER A 267 11.24 2.20 -25.49
CA SER A 267 10.35 2.07 -24.33
C SER A 267 10.18 3.42 -23.64
N ARG A 268 9.13 3.53 -22.88
CA ARG A 268 8.88 4.68 -22.01
C ARG A 268 9.44 4.40 -20.63
N ASP A 269 10.28 5.27 -20.12
CA ASP A 269 10.89 5.15 -18.79
C ASP A 269 10.12 5.98 -17.74
N ILE A 270 9.72 5.31 -16.65
CA ILE A 270 9.11 5.94 -15.47
C ILE A 270 10.00 5.66 -14.28
N TRP A 271 10.51 6.72 -13.64
CA TRP A 271 11.40 6.63 -12.49
C TRP A 271 10.68 6.95 -11.19
N ILE A 272 10.76 6.01 -10.24
CA ILE A 272 10.21 6.19 -8.91
C ILE A 272 11.27 6.83 -8.02
N VAL A 273 10.88 7.87 -7.28
CA VAL A 273 11.77 8.55 -6.32
C VAL A 273 11.93 7.68 -5.08
N ASN A 274 12.85 6.74 -5.15
CA ASN A 274 13.21 5.86 -4.05
C ASN A 274 14.67 5.44 -4.17
N THR A 275 15.31 5.16 -3.03
CA THR A 275 16.71 4.71 -2.96
C THR A 275 16.84 3.27 -2.48
N ASP A 276 15.78 2.70 -1.94
CA ASP A 276 15.78 1.36 -1.36
C ASP A 276 15.31 0.29 -2.35
N SER A 277 15.82 -0.92 -2.21
CA SER A 277 15.33 -2.12 -2.91
C SER A 277 13.87 -2.40 -2.53
N ARG A 278 13.03 -2.68 -3.51
CA ARG A 278 11.60 -2.92 -3.33
C ARG A 278 11.20 -4.37 -3.55
N LEU A 279 11.84 -5.03 -4.53
CA LEU A 279 11.51 -6.41 -4.87
C LEU A 279 12.20 -7.41 -3.96
N GLY A 280 11.52 -8.50 -3.65
CA GLY A 280 12.02 -9.57 -2.82
C GLY A 280 13.11 -10.40 -3.51
N SER A 281 14.33 -10.37 -3.02
CA SER A 281 15.43 -11.15 -3.58
C SER A 281 15.28 -12.67 -3.45
N THR A 282 14.33 -13.14 -2.66
CA THR A 282 14.12 -14.56 -2.35
C THR A 282 12.76 -15.05 -2.77
N GLN A 283 11.74 -14.24 -2.51
CA GLN A 283 10.34 -14.49 -2.82
C GLN A 283 9.66 -13.14 -3.00
N ASP A 284 8.72 -13.07 -3.91
CA ASP A 284 7.78 -11.98 -3.99
C ASP A 284 6.48 -12.40 -4.64
N VAL A 285 5.45 -11.58 -4.45
CA VAL A 285 4.18 -11.62 -5.13
C VAL A 285 3.90 -10.22 -5.64
N LEU A 286 3.98 -10.06 -6.95
CA LEU A 286 3.70 -8.81 -7.63
C LEU A 286 2.26 -8.84 -8.15
N LEU A 287 1.54 -7.77 -7.90
CA LEU A 287 0.17 -7.58 -8.34
C LEU A 287 0.08 -6.31 -9.18
N LEU A 288 -0.65 -6.37 -10.28
CA LEU A 288 -1.03 -5.23 -11.10
C LEU A 288 -2.55 -5.06 -11.02
N GLU A 289 -3.01 -3.92 -10.60
CA GLU A 289 -4.39 -3.66 -10.22
C GLU A 289 -4.93 -2.37 -10.83
N ASP A 290 -6.25 -2.26 -10.88
CA ASP A 290 -6.91 -0.99 -11.17
C ASP A 290 -6.77 0.00 -9.99
N SER A 291 -7.14 1.26 -10.22
CA SER A 291 -7.02 2.35 -9.25
C SER A 291 -7.77 2.09 -7.93
N ASN A 292 -8.82 1.32 -7.99
CA ASN A 292 -9.67 1.00 -6.84
C ASN A 292 -9.30 -0.35 -6.19
N ARG A 293 -8.32 -1.05 -6.75
CA ARG A 293 -7.91 -2.41 -6.37
C ARG A 293 -9.06 -3.41 -6.37
N SER A 294 -10.08 -3.13 -7.14
CA SER A 294 -11.24 -3.98 -7.33
C SER A 294 -11.01 -5.05 -8.39
N LEU A 295 -10.16 -4.75 -9.37
CA LEU A 295 -9.77 -5.65 -10.44
C LEU A 295 -8.27 -5.95 -10.36
N LEU A 296 -7.92 -7.20 -10.15
CA LEU A 296 -6.56 -7.68 -10.37
C LEU A 296 -6.39 -7.96 -11.87
N ILE A 297 -5.46 -7.24 -12.49
CA ILE A 297 -5.21 -7.27 -13.94
C ILE A 297 -4.21 -8.37 -14.27
N ASP A 298 -3.10 -8.43 -13.52
CA ASP A 298 -2.03 -9.39 -13.71
C ASP A 298 -1.31 -9.70 -12.40
N ALA A 299 -0.59 -10.82 -12.34
CA ALA A 299 0.18 -11.21 -11.16
C ALA A 299 1.44 -12.00 -11.56
N PHE A 300 2.48 -11.87 -10.75
CA PHE A 300 3.66 -12.72 -10.87
C PHE A 300 4.16 -13.15 -9.49
N LEU A 301 4.20 -14.47 -9.28
CA LEU A 301 4.65 -15.10 -8.04
C LEU A 301 5.97 -15.81 -8.28
N TYR A 302 7.00 -15.50 -7.52
CA TYR A 302 8.28 -16.21 -7.62
C TYR A 302 8.90 -16.54 -6.26
N THR A 303 9.70 -17.60 -6.26
CA THR A 303 10.43 -18.05 -5.07
C THR A 303 11.68 -18.84 -5.43
N LYS A 304 12.69 -18.82 -4.56
CA LYS A 304 13.84 -19.73 -4.68
C LYS A 304 13.45 -21.17 -4.40
N ASN A 305 14.05 -22.12 -5.14
CA ASN A 305 13.78 -23.57 -5.02
C ASN A 305 14.00 -24.11 -3.58
N SER A 306 14.87 -23.48 -2.80
CA SER A 306 15.15 -23.89 -1.42
C SER A 306 14.03 -23.55 -0.43
N LYS A 307 12.99 -22.82 -0.85
CA LYS A 307 11.90 -22.40 0.03
C LYS A 307 10.70 -23.33 -0.12
N THR A 308 10.15 -23.72 1.02
CA THR A 308 8.99 -24.64 1.13
C THR A 308 7.74 -23.98 1.69
N GLN A 309 7.84 -22.70 2.09
CA GLN A 309 6.72 -21.90 2.57
C GLN A 309 6.97 -20.41 2.31
N TRP A 310 5.89 -19.64 2.23
CA TRP A 310 5.99 -18.19 2.20
C TRP A 310 6.63 -17.68 3.50
N MET A 311 7.60 -16.78 3.37
CA MET A 311 8.37 -16.27 4.51
C MET A 311 7.59 -15.28 5.37
N LYS A 312 6.56 -14.67 4.81
CA LYS A 312 5.73 -13.65 5.46
C LYS A 312 4.26 -13.87 5.11
N ALA A 313 3.36 -13.58 6.06
CA ALA A 313 1.92 -13.69 5.85
C ALA A 313 1.41 -12.83 4.67
N PRO A 314 1.86 -11.58 4.45
CA PRO A 314 1.42 -10.80 3.28
C PRO A 314 1.71 -11.45 1.93
N LEU A 315 2.82 -12.21 1.79
CA LEU A 315 3.11 -12.94 0.56
C LEU A 315 2.09 -14.03 0.29
N GLU A 316 1.70 -14.79 1.33
CA GLU A 316 0.69 -15.84 1.19
C GLU A 316 -0.68 -15.27 0.91
N GLU A 317 -1.03 -14.16 1.56
CA GLU A 317 -2.30 -13.46 1.35
C GLU A 317 -2.41 -12.92 -0.08
N ALA A 318 -1.36 -12.26 -0.58
CA ALA A 318 -1.31 -11.77 -1.96
C ALA A 318 -1.35 -12.91 -2.97
N ALA A 319 -0.65 -14.04 -2.72
CA ALA A 319 -0.70 -15.22 -3.56
C ALA A 319 -2.11 -15.85 -3.59
N ARG A 320 -2.79 -15.91 -2.44
CA ARG A 320 -4.17 -16.37 -2.32
C ARG A 320 -5.11 -15.47 -3.12
N ARG A 321 -4.98 -14.16 -2.98
CA ARG A 321 -5.77 -13.18 -3.72
C ARG A 321 -5.58 -13.33 -5.24
N ALA A 322 -4.35 -13.51 -5.70
CA ALA A 322 -4.05 -13.75 -7.11
C ALA A 322 -4.70 -15.04 -7.65
N TYR A 323 -4.75 -16.08 -6.82
CA TYR A 323 -5.40 -17.34 -7.17
C TYR A 323 -6.93 -17.21 -7.17
N GLU A 324 -7.51 -16.65 -6.11
CA GLU A 324 -8.97 -16.51 -5.94
C GLU A 324 -9.58 -15.58 -7.00
N SER A 325 -8.85 -14.55 -7.45
CA SER A 325 -9.25 -13.69 -8.57
C SER A 325 -9.23 -14.42 -9.92
N GLY A 326 -8.60 -15.60 -10.00
CA GLY A 326 -8.44 -16.37 -11.23
C GLY A 326 -7.34 -15.85 -12.16
N VAL A 327 -6.52 -14.90 -11.72
CA VAL A 327 -5.35 -14.42 -12.47
C VAL A 327 -4.22 -15.44 -12.37
N TRP A 328 -3.79 -15.86 -11.20
CA TRP A 328 -2.80 -16.93 -11.03
C TRP A 328 -3.48 -18.29 -10.99
N LYS A 329 -3.32 -19.13 -12.02
CA LYS A 329 -4.10 -20.37 -12.17
C LYS A 329 -3.55 -21.57 -11.40
N SER A 330 -2.28 -21.58 -11.04
CA SER A 330 -1.61 -22.79 -10.52
C SER A 330 -1.85 -23.06 -9.04
N GLY A 331 -2.51 -22.13 -8.30
CA GLY A 331 -2.74 -22.21 -6.86
C GLY A 331 -1.85 -21.27 -6.07
N PHE A 332 -2.20 -20.99 -4.83
CA PHE A 332 -1.48 -20.00 -3.99
C PHE A 332 -0.37 -20.61 -3.12
N SER A 333 -0.22 -21.94 -3.11
CA SER A 333 0.91 -22.57 -2.43
C SER A 333 2.24 -22.10 -3.05
N ILE A 334 3.27 -21.96 -2.23
CA ILE A 334 4.62 -21.63 -2.71
C ILE A 334 5.13 -22.60 -3.79
N ASP A 335 4.66 -23.86 -3.78
CA ASP A 335 5.04 -24.86 -4.79
C ASP A 335 4.50 -24.52 -6.18
N ASN A 336 3.50 -23.68 -6.26
CA ASN A 336 2.87 -23.21 -7.48
C ASN A 336 3.41 -21.84 -7.96
N ALA A 337 4.37 -21.25 -7.26
CA ALA A 337 5.09 -20.06 -7.71
C ALA A 337 6.18 -20.43 -8.72
N PHE A 338 6.61 -19.46 -9.53
CA PHE A 338 7.76 -19.63 -10.41
C PHE A 338 9.02 -19.94 -9.57
N LYS A 339 9.63 -21.10 -9.82
CA LYS A 339 10.78 -21.60 -9.04
C LYS A 339 12.10 -21.15 -9.66
N VAL A 340 12.88 -20.42 -8.87
CA VAL A 340 14.22 -19.96 -9.25
C VAL A 340 15.26 -20.96 -8.79
N ALA A 341 15.98 -21.56 -9.74
CA ALA A 341 17.08 -22.46 -9.45
C ALA A 341 18.34 -21.72 -8.98
N GLY A 342 18.98 -22.23 -7.95
CA GLY A 342 20.25 -21.74 -7.41
C GLY A 342 20.13 -20.55 -6.48
N ASP A 343 21.29 -20.13 -5.95
CA ASP A 343 21.41 -18.99 -5.02
C ASP A 343 21.77 -17.69 -5.74
N SER A 344 21.46 -17.60 -7.04
CA SER A 344 21.75 -16.41 -7.83
C SER A 344 21.13 -15.19 -7.19
N MET A 345 21.93 -14.16 -7.03
CA MET A 345 21.56 -12.92 -6.37
C MET A 345 20.74 -11.99 -7.27
N GLN A 346 20.67 -12.29 -8.57
CA GLN A 346 19.97 -11.49 -9.55
C GLN A 346 19.11 -12.40 -10.42
N CYS A 347 17.85 -12.09 -10.49
CA CYS A 347 16.91 -12.77 -11.36
C CYS A 347 16.26 -11.77 -12.30
N ILE A 348 16.14 -12.18 -13.54
CA ILE A 348 15.40 -11.49 -14.57
C ILE A 348 14.38 -12.49 -15.08
N PHE A 349 13.14 -12.08 -15.04
CA PHE A 349 12.00 -12.86 -15.44
C PHE A 349 11.39 -12.23 -16.68
N ALA A 350 11.10 -13.01 -17.69
CA ALA A 350 10.42 -12.53 -18.87
C ALA A 350 9.21 -13.40 -19.20
N ARG A 351 8.15 -12.75 -19.63
CA ARG A 351 6.93 -13.41 -20.09
C ARG A 351 7.13 -13.94 -21.50
N LYS A 352 6.74 -15.22 -21.75
CA LYS A 352 6.89 -15.89 -23.03
C LYS A 352 5.68 -15.78 -23.95
N ASN A 353 4.51 -15.53 -23.42
CA ASN A 353 3.25 -15.62 -24.15
C ASN A 353 2.71 -14.28 -24.66
N LEU A 354 3.55 -13.22 -24.73
CA LEU A 354 3.10 -11.88 -25.18
C LEU A 354 2.46 -11.91 -26.55
N SER A 355 3.05 -12.60 -27.54
CA SER A 355 2.48 -12.70 -28.89
C SER A 355 1.10 -13.37 -28.96
N ALA A 356 0.84 -14.31 -28.04
CA ALA A 356 -0.48 -14.91 -27.90
C ALA A 356 -1.50 -13.94 -27.31
N LEU A 357 -1.06 -13.09 -26.36
CA LEU A 357 -1.88 -12.04 -25.77
C LEU A 357 -2.19 -10.94 -26.78
N ASP A 358 -1.22 -10.53 -27.62
CA ASP A 358 -1.44 -9.61 -28.73
C ASP A 358 -2.51 -10.14 -29.72
N SER A 359 -2.36 -11.38 -30.15
CA SER A 359 -3.33 -11.99 -31.01
C SER A 359 -4.74 -12.05 -30.39
N ALA A 360 -4.82 -12.25 -29.09
CA ALA A 360 -6.08 -12.20 -28.35
C ALA A 360 -6.64 -10.78 -28.24
N ALA A 361 -5.78 -9.77 -28.08
CA ALA A 361 -6.17 -8.35 -28.08
C ALA A 361 -6.72 -7.94 -29.46
N GLU A 362 -5.97 -8.20 -30.53
CA GLU A 362 -6.37 -7.92 -31.92
C GLU A 362 -7.69 -8.59 -32.32
N SER A 363 -7.92 -9.81 -31.86
CA SER A 363 -9.16 -10.55 -32.12
C SER A 363 -10.32 -10.20 -31.17
N GLY A 364 -10.09 -9.33 -30.18
CA GLY A 364 -11.10 -8.96 -29.16
C GLY A 364 -11.51 -10.13 -28.25
N THR A 365 -10.61 -11.12 -28.06
CA THR A 365 -10.88 -12.32 -27.26
C THR A 365 -10.23 -12.28 -25.88
N LEU A 366 -9.58 -11.16 -25.51
CA LEU A 366 -9.09 -10.97 -24.16
C LEU A 366 -10.26 -11.07 -23.16
N PRO A 367 -10.05 -11.71 -22.00
CA PRO A 367 -11.08 -11.76 -20.97
C PRO A 367 -11.40 -10.34 -20.47
N ALA A 368 -12.64 -10.05 -20.10
CA ALA A 368 -13.02 -8.75 -19.54
C ALA A 368 -12.36 -8.44 -18.19
N GLY A 369 -11.90 -9.47 -17.48
CA GLY A 369 -11.19 -9.39 -16.21
C GLY A 369 -9.67 -9.42 -16.35
N GLY A 370 -9.00 -9.89 -15.29
CA GLY A 370 -7.56 -10.09 -15.27
C GLY A 370 -7.08 -11.14 -16.28
N ILE A 371 -5.82 -11.02 -16.65
CA ILE A 371 -5.17 -11.95 -17.57
C ILE A 371 -4.73 -13.19 -16.81
N SER A 372 -5.20 -14.36 -17.23
CA SER A 372 -4.79 -15.62 -16.61
C SER A 372 -3.34 -15.94 -16.92
N VAL A 373 -2.58 -16.32 -15.90
CA VAL A 373 -1.16 -16.62 -15.98
C VAL A 373 -0.80 -17.85 -15.14
N VAL A 374 0.20 -18.59 -15.60
CA VAL A 374 0.80 -19.75 -14.92
C VAL A 374 2.32 -19.60 -14.88
N PRO A 375 3.05 -20.32 -14.00
CA PRO A 375 4.50 -20.24 -13.95
C PRO A 375 5.19 -20.55 -15.29
N GLU A 376 4.61 -21.41 -16.10
CA GLU A 376 5.12 -21.82 -17.41
C GLU A 376 5.10 -20.70 -18.46
N ASP A 377 4.30 -19.65 -18.23
CA ASP A 377 4.29 -18.44 -19.08
C ASP A 377 5.55 -17.59 -18.89
N TRP A 378 6.36 -17.91 -17.92
CA TRP A 378 7.56 -17.17 -17.57
C TRP A 378 8.83 -17.96 -17.82
N GLU A 379 9.91 -17.26 -18.04
CA GLU A 379 11.25 -17.80 -18.08
C GLU A 379 12.22 -16.92 -17.29
N ARG A 380 13.33 -17.53 -16.86
CA ARG A 380 14.44 -16.80 -16.28
C ARG A 380 15.46 -16.47 -17.37
N LYS A 381 15.78 -15.17 -17.48
CA LYS A 381 16.86 -14.69 -18.34
C LYS A 381 18.16 -14.50 -17.58
N THR A 382 19.27 -14.40 -18.31
CA THR A 382 20.59 -14.02 -17.77
C THR A 382 20.75 -12.50 -17.80
N ALA A 383 21.62 -11.96 -16.94
CA ALA A 383 21.88 -10.52 -16.88
C ALA A 383 22.35 -9.89 -18.22
N SER A 384 22.91 -10.70 -19.13
CA SER A 384 23.34 -10.24 -20.46
C SER A 384 22.22 -10.22 -21.49
N SER A 385 21.03 -10.73 -21.15
CA SER A 385 19.86 -10.82 -22.01
C SER A 385 18.68 -10.00 -21.52
N VAL A 386 18.94 -9.00 -20.65
CA VAL A 386 17.98 -7.98 -20.28
C VAL A 386 17.63 -7.16 -21.50
N THR A 387 16.37 -7.01 -21.78
CA THR A 387 15.89 -6.35 -23.00
C THR A 387 14.75 -5.38 -22.71
N PRO A 388 14.94 -4.36 -21.83
CA PRO A 388 13.87 -3.41 -21.61
C PRO A 388 13.48 -2.73 -22.91
N GLY A 389 12.19 -2.72 -23.20
CA GLY A 389 11.62 -2.13 -24.42
C GLY A 389 11.74 -2.98 -25.68
N ARG A 390 11.88 -4.29 -25.55
CA ARG A 390 12.00 -5.19 -26.74
C ARG A 390 11.25 -6.50 -26.59
#